data_41d0c158d496e4f29c33cdda28d83ccc
#
_entry.id   41d0c158d496e4f29c33cdda28d83ccc
#
_cell.length_a   1.000
_cell.length_b   1.000
_cell.length_c   1.000
_cell.angle_alpha   90.00
_cell.angle_beta   90.00
_cell.angle_gamma   90.00
#
_symmetry.space_group_name_H-M   'P 1'
#
loop_
_entity.id
_entity.type
_entity.pdbx_description
1 polymer ?
#
loop_
_entity_poly.entity_id
_entity_poly.type
_entity_poly.pdbx_seq_one_letter_code
_entity_poly.pdbx_strand_id
1 'polypeptide(L)'
;GDASGRVELSITKFAKFCGYPSSQIRKTLRDRITNSLLKIMRTTLSFQRTYEEKNVDGSNKISLLMVHLINSVDYNEKNDTVIFHAEPKLAELYRFDHKVLLQLKVINKLPRKETAQALYTFIESLPTRPAPISLARLRARLNLNSTSVSSQNQTIRDGLKSLQELGYLDYSEIKRGRSVFIHIHGRNPKLKPP
;
A
#
# COMPACT_ATOMS: atom_id res chain seq x y z
N GLY A 1 -16.35 -0.71 -14.61
CA GLY A 1 -16.54 0.54 -13.90
C GLY A 1 -16.80 1.65 -14.89
N ASP A 2 -17.76 2.46 -14.55
CA ASP A 2 -18.18 3.64 -15.27
C ASP A 2 -16.98 4.61 -15.38
N ALA A 3 -16.84 5.30 -16.52
CA ALA A 3 -15.77 6.28 -16.78
C ALA A 3 -15.77 7.48 -15.79
N SER A 4 -16.81 7.62 -14.99
CA SER A 4 -16.97 8.67 -13.98
C SER A 4 -16.19 8.44 -12.69
N GLY A 5 -15.53 7.29 -12.50
CA GLY A 5 -14.89 6.93 -11.22
C GLY A 5 -15.88 6.70 -10.08
N ARG A 6 -17.17 6.63 -10.36
CA ARG A 6 -18.22 6.36 -9.37
C ARG A 6 -18.28 4.86 -9.04
N VAL A 7 -18.24 4.55 -7.76
CA VAL A 7 -18.42 3.19 -7.25
C VAL A 7 -19.56 3.20 -6.24
N GLU A 8 -20.53 2.30 -6.47
CA GLU A 8 -21.68 2.10 -5.59
C GLU A 8 -21.77 0.65 -5.15
N LEU A 9 -21.82 0.42 -3.86
CA LEU A 9 -21.96 -0.94 -3.30
C LEU A 9 -22.53 -0.88 -1.88
N SER A 10 -23.04 -2.00 -1.39
CA SER A 10 -23.41 -2.07 0.02
C SER A 10 -22.18 -2.15 0.92
N ILE A 11 -22.26 -1.59 2.12
CA ILE A 11 -21.20 -1.73 3.14
C ILE A 11 -20.92 -3.20 3.44
N THR A 12 -21.94 -4.05 3.38
CA THR A 12 -21.79 -5.49 3.51
C THR A 12 -20.89 -6.09 2.42
N LYS A 13 -21.09 -5.69 1.15
CA LYS A 13 -20.19 -6.11 0.06
C LYS A 13 -18.79 -5.56 0.25
N PHE A 14 -18.67 -4.28 0.59
CA PHE A 14 -17.38 -3.63 0.83
C PHE A 14 -16.58 -4.33 1.95
N ALA A 15 -17.24 -4.63 3.08
CA ALA A 15 -16.62 -5.35 4.19
C ALA A 15 -16.12 -6.75 3.75
N LYS A 16 -16.91 -7.47 2.94
CA LYS A 16 -16.49 -8.76 2.39
C LYS A 16 -15.28 -8.64 1.47
N PHE A 17 -15.21 -7.62 0.62
CA PHE A 17 -14.03 -7.33 -0.19
C PHE A 17 -12.79 -7.06 0.68
N CYS A 18 -12.96 -6.39 1.83
CA CYS A 18 -11.91 -6.17 2.81
C CYS A 18 -11.55 -7.42 3.65
N GLY A 19 -12.16 -8.59 3.36
CA GLY A 19 -11.86 -9.85 4.03
C GLY A 19 -12.59 -10.08 5.36
N TYR A 20 -13.61 -9.28 5.68
CA TYR A 20 -14.41 -9.50 6.89
C TYR A 20 -15.50 -10.56 6.64
N PRO A 21 -15.63 -11.59 7.51
CA PRO A 21 -16.70 -12.57 7.42
C PRO A 21 -18.04 -11.93 7.77
N SER A 22 -19.13 -12.44 7.19
CA SER A 22 -20.49 -11.89 7.37
C SER A 22 -20.89 -11.78 8.83
N SER A 23 -20.46 -12.70 9.68
CA SER A 23 -20.75 -12.72 11.14
C SER A 23 -20.16 -11.51 11.90
N GLN A 24 -19.14 -10.85 11.35
CA GLN A 24 -18.50 -9.69 11.96
C GLN A 24 -19.07 -8.35 11.47
N ILE A 25 -19.96 -8.35 10.48
CA ILE A 25 -20.52 -7.14 9.88
C ILE A 25 -21.66 -6.61 10.78
N ARG A 26 -21.28 -6.02 11.92
CA ARG A 26 -22.16 -5.36 12.89
C ARG A 26 -22.00 -3.84 12.78
N LYS A 27 -22.82 -3.09 13.53
CA LYS A 27 -22.79 -1.61 13.56
C LYS A 27 -21.38 -1.07 13.78
N THR A 28 -20.64 -1.59 14.77
CA THR A 28 -19.26 -1.17 15.07
C THR A 28 -18.30 -1.30 13.88
N LEU A 29 -18.43 -2.36 13.06
CA LEU A 29 -17.61 -2.51 11.87
C LEU A 29 -18.03 -1.51 10.79
N ARG A 30 -19.32 -1.24 10.64
CA ARG A 30 -19.84 -0.22 9.71
C ARG A 30 -19.28 1.15 10.05
N ASP A 31 -19.34 1.56 11.33
CA ASP A 31 -18.78 2.81 11.81
C ASP A 31 -17.28 2.92 11.55
N ARG A 32 -16.53 1.81 11.75
CA ARG A 32 -15.10 1.76 11.47
C ARG A 32 -14.80 1.91 9.98
N ILE A 33 -15.59 1.28 9.12
CA ILE A 33 -15.44 1.41 7.64
C ILE A 33 -15.70 2.86 7.23
N THR A 34 -16.81 3.45 7.68
CA THR A 34 -17.16 4.84 7.37
C THR A 34 -16.06 5.80 7.83
N ASN A 35 -15.57 5.64 9.07
CA ASN A 35 -14.47 6.44 9.59
C ASN A 35 -13.16 6.25 8.80
N SER A 36 -12.90 5.05 8.31
CA SER A 36 -11.73 4.78 7.47
C SER A 36 -11.85 5.45 6.10
N LEU A 37 -13.02 5.41 5.48
CA LEU A 37 -13.29 6.13 4.23
C LEU A 37 -13.13 7.64 4.40
N LEU A 38 -13.62 8.22 5.51
CA LEU A 38 -13.43 9.63 5.83
C LEU A 38 -11.94 9.99 6.02
N LYS A 39 -11.14 9.12 6.64
CA LYS A 39 -9.70 9.34 6.74
C LYS A 39 -9.03 9.33 5.37
N ILE A 40 -9.39 8.38 4.50
CA ILE A 40 -8.86 8.32 3.12
C ILE A 40 -9.24 9.57 2.35
N MET A 41 -10.49 10.03 2.46
CA MET A 41 -10.97 11.26 1.80
C MET A 41 -10.21 12.50 2.26
N ARG A 42 -9.79 12.56 3.54
CA ARG A 42 -8.99 13.67 4.09
C ARG A 42 -7.50 13.58 3.76
N THR A 43 -7.04 12.46 3.19
CA THR A 43 -5.64 12.26 2.85
C THR A 43 -5.34 12.88 1.50
N THR A 44 -4.42 13.85 1.50
CA THR A 44 -3.91 14.45 0.27
C THR A 44 -2.66 13.71 -0.18
N LEU A 45 -2.64 13.31 -1.43
CA LEU A 45 -1.45 12.79 -2.10
C LEU A 45 -0.78 13.93 -2.88
N SER A 46 0.52 14.06 -2.71
CA SER A 46 1.34 15.03 -3.44
C SER A 46 2.29 14.29 -4.37
N PHE A 47 2.23 14.62 -5.64
CA PHE A 47 3.13 14.11 -6.67
C PHE A 47 3.97 15.26 -7.20
N GLN A 48 5.27 15.17 -7.03
CA GLN A 48 6.22 16.14 -7.55
C GLN A 48 6.97 15.53 -8.71
N ARG A 49 6.99 16.23 -9.83
CA ARG A 49 7.80 15.89 -11.00
C ARG A 49 8.77 17.02 -11.28
N THR A 50 10.04 16.70 -11.36
CA THR A 50 11.08 17.61 -11.80
C THR A 50 11.35 17.36 -13.29
N TYR A 51 11.31 18.41 -14.10
CA TYR A 51 11.60 18.34 -15.51
C TYR A 51 13.07 18.66 -15.77
N GLU A 52 13.65 18.08 -16.81
CA GLU A 52 15.01 18.42 -17.27
C GLU A 52 15.09 19.85 -17.84
N GLU A 53 13.95 20.37 -18.33
CA GLU A 53 13.85 21.77 -18.75
C GLU A 53 14.05 22.71 -17.56
N LYS A 54 14.89 23.71 -17.76
CA LYS A 54 15.16 24.75 -16.78
C LYS A 54 14.27 25.98 -16.99
N ASN A 55 13.98 26.67 -15.91
CA ASN A 55 13.39 27.99 -15.94
C ASN A 55 14.41 29.03 -16.47
N VAL A 56 13.94 30.23 -16.76
CA VAL A 56 14.79 31.34 -17.22
C VAL A 56 15.91 31.68 -16.22
N ASP A 57 15.69 31.45 -14.91
CA ASP A 57 16.64 31.62 -13.83
C ASP A 57 17.61 30.45 -13.63
N GLY A 58 17.54 29.42 -14.47
CA GLY A 58 18.36 28.21 -14.38
C GLY A 58 17.88 27.16 -13.36
N SER A 59 16.80 27.40 -12.62
CA SER A 59 16.17 26.43 -11.73
C SER A 59 15.42 25.35 -12.52
N ASN A 60 15.28 24.14 -11.94
CA ASN A 60 14.51 23.07 -12.56
C ASN A 60 13.02 23.41 -12.53
N LYS A 61 12.33 23.14 -13.66
CA LYS A 61 10.87 23.19 -13.68
C LYS A 61 10.30 22.09 -12.80
N ILE A 62 9.42 22.45 -11.87
CA ILE A 62 8.75 21.53 -10.96
C ILE A 62 7.25 21.62 -11.23
N SER A 63 6.62 20.47 -11.40
CA SER A 63 5.16 20.36 -11.37
C SER A 63 4.75 19.65 -10.08
N LEU A 64 3.82 20.25 -9.37
CA LEU A 64 3.23 19.69 -8.16
C LEU A 64 1.75 19.40 -8.43
N LEU A 65 1.36 18.14 -8.29
CA LEU A 65 -0.02 17.70 -8.31
C LEU A 65 -0.41 17.26 -6.90
N MET A 66 -1.46 17.84 -6.36
CA MET A 66 -2.05 17.46 -5.07
C MET A 66 -3.49 17.01 -5.31
N VAL A 67 -3.81 15.79 -4.90
CA VAL A 67 -5.13 15.17 -5.09
C VAL A 67 -5.55 14.36 -3.88
N HIS A 68 -6.86 14.17 -3.71
CA HIS A 68 -7.40 13.19 -2.78
C HIS A 68 -7.62 11.85 -3.50
N LEU A 69 -7.54 10.73 -2.78
CA LEU A 69 -7.87 9.41 -3.35
C LEU A 69 -9.36 9.28 -3.67
N ILE A 70 -10.18 9.89 -2.81
CA ILE A 70 -11.64 9.88 -2.89
C ILE A 70 -12.11 11.31 -2.78
N ASN A 71 -12.86 11.78 -3.78
CA ASN A 71 -13.38 13.14 -3.84
C ASN A 71 -14.63 13.31 -2.98
N SER A 72 -15.50 12.29 -2.94
CA SER A 72 -16.70 12.31 -2.11
C SER A 72 -17.08 10.90 -1.66
N VAL A 73 -17.70 10.84 -0.50
CA VAL A 73 -18.32 9.62 0.05
C VAL A 73 -19.72 9.98 0.47
N ASP A 74 -20.70 9.25 -0.04
CA ASP A 74 -22.08 9.31 0.39
C ASP A 74 -22.48 7.97 1.01
N TYR A 75 -22.98 7.99 2.23
CA TYR A 75 -23.38 6.80 2.97
C TYR A 75 -24.83 6.91 3.38
N ASN A 76 -25.63 5.97 2.92
CA ASN A 76 -27.03 5.83 3.30
C ASN A 76 -27.22 4.60 4.20
N GLU A 77 -27.39 4.83 5.49
CA GLU A 77 -27.55 3.77 6.48
C GLU A 77 -28.84 2.95 6.26
N LYS A 78 -29.95 3.59 5.82
CA LYS A 78 -31.23 2.91 5.61
C LYS A 78 -31.15 1.86 4.50
N ASN A 79 -30.41 2.16 3.44
CA ASN A 79 -30.26 1.30 2.28
C ASN A 79 -28.98 0.46 2.31
N ASP A 80 -28.16 0.58 3.38
CA ASP A 80 -26.83 -0.05 3.47
C ASP A 80 -25.93 0.25 2.24
N THR A 81 -26.06 1.44 1.67
CA THR A 81 -25.38 1.82 0.43
C THR A 81 -24.28 2.83 0.71
N VAL A 82 -23.10 2.58 0.17
CA VAL A 82 -22.00 3.54 0.10
C VAL A 82 -21.71 3.85 -1.37
N ILE A 83 -21.62 5.13 -1.68
CA ILE A 83 -21.22 5.65 -2.97
C ILE A 83 -19.94 6.45 -2.75
N PHE A 84 -18.91 6.20 -3.52
CA PHE A 84 -17.74 7.04 -3.52
C PHE A 84 -17.26 7.34 -4.93
N HIS A 85 -16.71 8.54 -5.09
CA HIS A 85 -16.14 9.03 -6.32
C HIS A 85 -14.61 9.08 -6.17
N ALA A 86 -13.92 8.29 -6.97
CA ALA A 86 -12.47 8.34 -7.04
C ALA A 86 -12.01 9.59 -7.82
N GLU A 87 -10.81 10.08 -7.53
CA GLU A 87 -10.21 11.20 -8.26
C GLU A 87 -9.85 10.76 -9.70
N PRO A 88 -10.43 11.38 -10.74
CA PRO A 88 -10.18 11.00 -12.14
C PRO A 88 -8.71 11.16 -12.54
N LYS A 89 -8.00 12.15 -12.00
CA LYS A 89 -6.57 12.40 -12.29
C LYS A 89 -5.68 11.25 -11.84
N LEU A 90 -6.08 10.46 -10.83
CA LEU A 90 -5.35 9.26 -10.44
C LEU A 90 -5.37 8.19 -11.53
N ALA A 91 -6.49 8.08 -12.27
CA ALA A 91 -6.57 7.16 -13.42
C ALA A 91 -5.62 7.58 -14.55
N GLU A 92 -5.42 8.88 -14.75
CA GLU A 92 -4.43 9.39 -15.71
C GLU A 92 -3.01 9.11 -15.27
N LEU A 93 -2.67 9.38 -14.00
CA LEU A 93 -1.36 9.02 -13.44
C LEU A 93 -1.07 7.53 -13.60
N TYR A 94 -2.08 6.67 -13.39
CA TYR A 94 -1.95 5.23 -13.53
C TYR A 94 -1.67 4.76 -14.95
N ARG A 95 -1.93 5.58 -15.98
CA ARG A 95 -1.62 5.25 -17.39
C ARG A 95 -0.14 5.46 -17.73
N PHE A 96 0.54 6.34 -17.02
CA PHE A 96 1.89 6.79 -17.34
C PHE A 96 2.98 6.20 -16.44
N ASP A 97 2.63 5.67 -15.26
CA ASP A 97 3.58 5.11 -14.30
C ASP A 97 3.68 3.58 -14.37
N HIS A 98 4.78 3.05 -13.84
CA HIS A 98 4.98 1.62 -13.68
C HIS A 98 3.86 1.01 -12.80
N LYS A 99 3.08 0.13 -13.40
CA LYS A 99 1.99 -0.55 -12.70
C LYS A 99 2.55 -1.63 -11.78
N VAL A 100 2.25 -1.52 -10.50
CA VAL A 100 2.50 -2.58 -9.54
C VAL A 100 1.21 -3.38 -9.37
N LEU A 101 1.20 -4.63 -9.86
CA LEU A 101 0.07 -5.53 -9.71
C LEU A 101 0.14 -6.24 -8.36
N LEU A 102 -0.58 -5.71 -7.38
CA LEU A 102 -0.69 -6.35 -6.07
C LEU A 102 -1.74 -7.48 -6.11
N GLN A 103 -1.36 -8.63 -5.59
CA GLN A 103 -2.27 -9.75 -5.47
C GLN A 103 -3.04 -9.67 -4.14
N LEU A 104 -4.32 -9.35 -4.20
CA LEU A 104 -5.19 -9.31 -3.02
C LEU A 104 -5.15 -10.62 -2.22
N LYS A 105 -4.90 -11.75 -2.89
CA LYS A 105 -4.73 -13.05 -2.22
C LYS A 105 -3.60 -13.05 -1.20
N VAL A 106 -2.49 -12.37 -1.48
CA VAL A 106 -1.35 -12.24 -0.55
C VAL A 106 -1.75 -11.35 0.61
N ILE A 107 -2.32 -10.18 0.33
CA ILE A 107 -2.74 -9.21 1.35
C ILE A 107 -3.77 -9.84 2.31
N ASN A 108 -4.78 -10.55 1.77
CA ASN A 108 -5.83 -11.17 2.56
C ASN A 108 -5.32 -12.31 3.46
N LYS A 109 -4.19 -12.92 3.14
CA LYS A 109 -3.52 -13.92 3.99
C LYS A 109 -2.64 -13.33 5.09
N LEU A 110 -2.50 -12.01 5.15
CA LEU A 110 -1.74 -11.27 6.16
C LEU A 110 -2.65 -10.38 7.03
N PRO A 111 -3.73 -10.91 7.63
CA PRO A 111 -4.64 -10.09 8.42
C PRO A 111 -3.92 -9.51 9.64
N ARG A 112 -4.09 -8.21 9.91
CA ARG A 112 -3.48 -7.48 11.03
C ARG A 112 -1.95 -7.50 11.06
N LYS A 113 -1.31 -7.73 9.91
CA LYS A 113 0.15 -7.71 9.76
C LYS A 113 0.56 -6.53 8.86
N GLU A 114 0.31 -5.30 9.31
CA GLU A 114 0.49 -4.08 8.52
C GLU A 114 1.92 -3.96 7.98
N THR A 115 2.93 -4.28 8.80
CA THR A 115 4.32 -4.25 8.37
C THR A 115 4.60 -5.25 7.25
N ALA A 116 4.05 -6.47 7.33
CA ALA A 116 4.23 -7.47 6.28
C ALA A 116 3.51 -7.04 4.99
N GLN A 117 2.32 -6.45 5.08
CA GLN A 117 1.59 -5.90 3.92
C GLN A 117 2.35 -4.75 3.27
N ALA A 118 2.91 -3.83 4.07
CA ALA A 118 3.71 -2.72 3.58
C ALA A 118 5.02 -3.20 2.93
N LEU A 119 5.69 -4.20 3.53
CA LEU A 119 6.87 -4.85 2.94
C LEU A 119 6.52 -5.54 1.61
N TYR A 120 5.40 -6.27 1.55
CA TYR A 120 4.92 -6.89 0.32
C TYR A 120 4.75 -5.84 -0.79
N THR A 121 4.04 -4.75 -0.50
CA THR A 121 3.81 -3.67 -1.47
C THR A 121 5.12 -3.04 -1.95
N PHE A 122 6.04 -2.79 -1.03
CA PHE A 122 7.36 -2.25 -1.37
C PHE A 122 8.18 -3.24 -2.21
N ILE A 123 8.22 -4.52 -1.83
CA ILE A 123 8.99 -5.55 -2.55
C ILE A 123 8.45 -5.76 -3.97
N GLU A 124 7.13 -5.71 -4.17
CA GLU A 124 6.53 -5.80 -5.51
C GLU A 124 6.88 -4.60 -6.40
N SER A 125 7.15 -3.43 -5.83
CA SER A 125 7.59 -2.24 -6.59
C SER A 125 9.05 -2.31 -7.06
N LEU A 126 9.84 -3.28 -6.57
CA LEU A 126 11.24 -3.44 -6.92
C LEU A 126 11.43 -4.18 -8.24
N PRO A 127 12.57 -4.02 -8.94
CA PRO A 127 12.94 -4.84 -10.07
C PRO A 127 12.91 -6.35 -9.74
N THR A 128 12.88 -7.20 -10.76
CA THR A 128 12.84 -8.66 -10.59
C THR A 128 14.03 -9.18 -9.76
N ARG A 129 15.20 -8.59 -9.95
CA ARG A 129 16.44 -8.90 -9.19
C ARG A 129 16.94 -7.63 -8.51
N PRO A 130 16.39 -7.25 -7.35
CA PRO A 130 16.83 -6.04 -6.68
C PRO A 130 18.21 -6.23 -6.05
N ALA A 131 18.98 -5.16 -6.00
CA ALA A 131 20.19 -5.13 -5.17
C ALA A 131 19.82 -5.32 -3.68
N PRO A 132 20.72 -5.87 -2.84
CA PRO A 132 20.47 -6.02 -1.41
C PRO A 132 20.07 -4.70 -0.74
N ILE A 133 19.03 -4.74 0.08
CA ILE A 133 18.39 -3.58 0.69
C ILE A 133 18.79 -3.50 2.15
N SER A 134 19.37 -2.39 2.60
CA SER A 134 19.70 -2.24 4.02
C SER A 134 18.47 -2.15 4.91
N LEU A 135 18.55 -2.69 6.14
CA LEU A 135 17.50 -2.50 7.16
C LEU A 135 17.24 -1.01 7.43
N ALA A 136 18.25 -0.16 7.35
CA ALA A 136 18.09 1.30 7.49
C ALA A 136 17.15 1.87 6.41
N ARG A 137 17.30 1.44 5.16
CA ARG A 137 16.42 1.86 4.05
C ARG A 137 14.99 1.34 4.25
N LEU A 138 14.83 0.11 4.75
CA LEU A 138 13.51 -0.45 5.04
C LEU A 138 12.82 0.32 6.17
N ARG A 139 13.54 0.67 7.27
CA ARG A 139 12.99 1.50 8.35
C ARG A 139 12.49 2.85 7.83
N ALA A 140 13.31 3.54 7.05
CA ALA A 140 12.95 4.83 6.47
C ALA A 140 11.72 4.71 5.55
N ARG A 141 11.64 3.63 4.76
CA ARG A 141 10.52 3.41 3.84
C ARG A 141 9.22 3.08 4.54
N LEU A 142 9.27 2.35 5.64
CA LEU A 142 8.09 1.92 6.40
C LEU A 142 7.64 2.97 7.44
N ASN A 143 8.41 4.04 7.62
CA ASN A 143 8.14 5.10 8.60
C ASN A 143 7.76 4.54 9.98
N LEU A 144 8.58 3.62 10.51
CA LEU A 144 8.31 2.96 11.78
C LEU A 144 8.49 3.94 12.94
N ASN A 145 7.46 4.06 13.78
CA ASN A 145 7.40 5.04 14.88
C ASN A 145 7.99 4.57 16.21
N SER A 146 8.59 3.36 16.26
CA SER A 146 9.25 2.88 17.47
C SER A 146 10.51 3.70 17.77
N THR A 147 10.78 4.00 19.03
CA THR A 147 11.93 4.76 19.50
C THR A 147 13.25 4.03 19.34
N SER A 148 13.22 2.68 19.36
CA SER A 148 14.41 1.83 19.30
C SER A 148 14.67 1.30 17.89
N VAL A 149 15.88 1.52 17.37
CA VAL A 149 16.36 0.94 16.10
C VAL A 149 16.31 -0.59 16.13
N SER A 150 16.59 -1.19 17.28
CA SER A 150 16.53 -2.64 17.47
C SER A 150 15.10 -3.16 17.30
N SER A 151 14.13 -2.51 17.95
CA SER A 151 12.70 -2.85 17.82
C SER A 151 12.20 -2.68 16.40
N GLN A 152 12.58 -1.58 15.72
CA GLN A 152 12.24 -1.37 14.31
C GLN A 152 12.80 -2.49 13.41
N ASN A 153 14.05 -2.89 13.64
CA ASN A 153 14.67 -3.99 12.90
C ASN A 153 13.94 -5.30 13.15
N GLN A 154 13.53 -5.57 14.40
CA GLN A 154 12.78 -6.78 14.73
C GLN A 154 11.43 -6.79 14.04
N THR A 155 10.70 -5.67 14.07
CA THR A 155 9.41 -5.52 13.36
C THR A 155 9.55 -5.81 11.85
N ILE A 156 10.64 -5.36 11.23
CA ILE A 156 10.91 -5.66 9.81
C ILE A 156 11.16 -7.16 9.61
N ARG A 157 11.98 -7.78 10.47
CA ARG A 157 12.26 -9.23 10.40
C ARG A 157 11.00 -10.07 10.56
N ASP A 158 10.15 -9.72 11.52
CA ASP A 158 8.87 -10.40 11.73
C ASP A 158 7.95 -10.28 10.52
N GLY A 159 7.94 -9.10 9.87
CA GLY A 159 7.23 -8.89 8.63
C GLY A 159 7.78 -9.72 7.48
N LEU A 160 9.09 -9.75 7.28
CA LEU A 160 9.77 -10.56 6.26
C LEU A 160 9.54 -12.06 6.49
N LYS A 161 9.66 -12.51 7.76
CA LYS A 161 9.38 -13.89 8.15
C LYS A 161 7.93 -14.28 7.83
N SER A 162 6.97 -13.40 8.09
CA SER A 162 5.57 -13.63 7.74
C SER A 162 5.36 -13.80 6.23
N LEU A 163 6.09 -13.05 5.39
CA LEU A 163 6.05 -13.19 3.94
C LEU A 163 6.71 -14.49 3.48
N GLN A 164 7.77 -14.93 4.14
CA GLN A 164 8.45 -16.20 3.87
C GLN A 164 7.57 -17.40 4.26
N GLU A 165 6.98 -17.39 5.46
CA GLU A 165 6.06 -18.42 5.94
C GLU A 165 4.82 -18.56 5.05
N LEU A 166 4.38 -17.44 4.44
CA LEU A 166 3.30 -17.45 3.45
C LEU A 166 3.69 -18.12 2.12
N GLY A 167 4.99 -18.38 1.90
CA GLY A 167 5.51 -18.89 0.62
C GLY A 167 5.60 -17.82 -0.47
N TYR A 168 5.55 -16.54 -0.10
CA TYR A 168 5.69 -15.44 -1.04
C TYR A 168 7.14 -15.04 -1.29
N LEU A 169 7.96 -14.97 -0.24
CA LEU A 169 9.30 -14.40 -0.27
C LEU A 169 10.36 -15.44 0.06
N ASP A 170 11.40 -15.50 -0.75
CA ASP A 170 12.66 -16.16 -0.42
C ASP A 170 13.74 -15.09 -0.26
N TYR A 171 14.39 -15.05 0.92
CA TYR A 171 15.39 -14.03 1.24
C TYR A 171 16.43 -14.54 2.23
N SER A 172 17.56 -13.84 2.28
CA SER A 172 18.58 -14.02 3.33
C SER A 172 19.06 -12.67 3.87
N GLU A 173 19.60 -12.68 5.10
CA GLU A 173 20.30 -11.53 5.67
C GLU A 173 21.79 -11.62 5.39
N ILE A 174 22.38 -10.52 4.90
CA ILE A 174 23.82 -10.40 4.65
C ILE A 174 24.36 -9.27 5.52
N LYS A 175 25.35 -9.57 6.36
CA LYS A 175 26.04 -8.58 7.18
C LYS A 175 27.23 -8.03 6.41
N ARG A 176 27.31 -6.72 6.26
CA ARG A 176 28.45 -5.99 5.67
C ARG A 176 28.91 -4.92 6.66
N GLY A 177 30.00 -5.18 7.36
CA GLY A 177 30.47 -4.32 8.45
C GLY A 177 29.42 -4.22 9.56
N ARG A 178 28.99 -3.00 9.89
CA ARG A 178 27.95 -2.70 10.88
C ARG A 178 26.52 -2.75 10.33
N SER A 179 26.35 -2.93 9.03
CA SER A 179 25.06 -2.87 8.36
C SER A 179 24.56 -4.25 7.97
N VAL A 180 23.26 -4.47 8.13
CA VAL A 180 22.57 -5.68 7.69
C VAL A 180 21.72 -5.35 6.46
N PHE A 181 21.81 -6.21 5.46
CA PHE A 181 21.11 -6.11 4.19
C PHE A 181 20.20 -7.33 3.99
N ILE A 182 19.06 -7.11 3.40
CA ILE A 182 18.13 -8.14 2.96
C ILE A 182 18.41 -8.40 1.48
N HIS A 183 18.76 -9.63 1.17
CA HIS A 183 18.92 -10.11 -0.19
C HIS A 183 17.71 -10.95 -0.59
N ILE A 184 16.98 -10.53 -1.62
CA ILE A 184 15.80 -11.20 -2.13
C ILE A 184 16.25 -12.16 -3.22
N HIS A 185 16.03 -13.46 -3.02
CA HIS A 185 16.34 -14.52 -3.96
C HIS A 185 15.18 -14.79 -4.91
N GLY A 186 13.94 -14.72 -4.40
CA GLY A 186 12.75 -15.00 -5.17
C GLY A 186 11.47 -14.40 -4.60
N ARG A 187 10.47 -14.28 -5.48
CA ARG A 187 9.11 -13.83 -5.15
C ARG A 187 8.09 -14.73 -5.83
N ASN A 188 7.05 -15.08 -5.10
CA ASN A 188 5.93 -15.89 -5.59
C ASN A 188 4.59 -15.16 -5.37
N PRO A 189 4.30 -14.10 -6.13
CA PRO A 189 3.11 -13.27 -5.89
C PRO A 189 1.79 -14.01 -6.07
N LYS A 190 1.78 -15.08 -6.86
CA LYS A 190 0.59 -15.91 -7.09
C LYS A 190 0.39 -16.99 -6.04
N LEU A 191 1.33 -17.17 -5.11
CA LEU A 191 1.32 -18.25 -4.09
C LEU A 191 1.00 -19.62 -4.69
N LYS A 192 1.58 -19.91 -5.85
CA LYS A 192 1.51 -21.24 -6.43
C LYS A 192 2.40 -22.19 -5.63
N PRO A 193 2.02 -23.44 -5.43
CA PRO A 193 2.96 -24.42 -4.88
C PRO A 193 4.20 -24.50 -5.79
N PRO A 194 5.38 -24.79 -5.22
CA PRO A 194 6.63 -24.93 -5.96
C PRO A 194 6.56 -26.04 -7.01
#